data_77a7f6e564343600fcbcb141807f292d
#
_entry.id   77a7f6e564343600fcbcb141807f292d
#
_cell.length_a   1.000
_cell.length_b   1.000
_cell.length_c   1.000
_cell.angle_alpha   90.00
_cell.angle_beta   90.00
_cell.angle_gamma   90.00
#
_symmetry.space_group_name_H-M   'P 1'
#
loop_
_entity.id
_entity.type
_entity.pdbx_description
1 polymer ?
#
loop_
_entity_poly.entity_id
_entity_poly.type
_entity_poly.pdbx_seq_one_letter_code
_entity_poly.pdbx_strand_id
1 'polypeptide(L)'
;MLLAIFQATAAPRIQIGAGRPDLLLLAVMSWELLRGRGEGYVWAFIGGLGLDLISGGPFGASILGLLAVTLVADWLGGGLFRDRTVLPLITAFVGTFAFHGVYLALLSIFGWSINLLDAVFRVVLPSALINMILSLLVYRLLAALHRRATPSGFSW
;
A
#
# COMPACT_ATOMS: atom_id res chain seq x y z
N MET A 1 7.35 11.19 -3.72
CA MET A 1 8.38 10.94 -4.70
C MET A 1 9.60 10.20 -4.14
N LEU A 2 10.25 10.65 -3.08
CA LEU A 2 11.41 9.96 -2.50
C LEU A 2 11.13 8.49 -2.13
N LEU A 3 9.96 8.18 -1.58
CA LEU A 3 9.55 6.82 -1.21
C LEU A 3 9.36 5.92 -2.43
N ALA A 4 8.82 6.45 -3.54
CA ALA A 4 8.67 5.72 -4.80
C ALA A 4 10.03 5.40 -5.44
N ILE A 5 10.97 6.36 -5.40
CA ILE A 5 12.35 6.17 -5.87
C ILE A 5 13.06 5.14 -4.99
N PHE A 6 12.91 5.24 -3.67
CA PHE A 6 13.47 4.27 -2.73
C PHE A 6 12.91 2.87 -2.96
N GLN A 7 11.59 2.75 -3.17
CA GLN A 7 10.94 1.48 -3.46
C GLN A 7 11.43 0.89 -4.78
N ALA A 8 11.54 1.68 -5.84
CA ALA A 8 12.01 1.20 -7.14
C ALA A 8 13.48 0.76 -7.11
N THR A 9 14.31 1.36 -6.24
CA THR A 9 15.75 1.07 -6.18
C THR A 9 16.14 0.07 -5.10
N ALA A 10 15.49 0.10 -3.94
CA ALA A 10 15.85 -0.72 -2.79
C ALA A 10 15.00 -1.99 -2.64
N ALA A 11 13.71 -1.95 -3.01
CA ALA A 11 12.83 -3.11 -2.90
C ALA A 11 13.29 -4.34 -3.72
N PRO A 12 13.91 -4.20 -4.91
CA PRO A 12 14.47 -5.34 -5.64
C PRO A 12 15.62 -6.02 -4.90
N ARG A 13 16.27 -5.34 -3.96
CA ARG A 13 17.41 -5.87 -3.19
C ARG A 13 16.98 -6.52 -1.86
N ILE A 14 15.77 -6.23 -1.39
CA ILE A 14 15.21 -6.78 -0.14
C ILE A 14 14.12 -7.78 -0.54
N GLN A 15 14.52 -8.89 -1.16
CA GLN A 15 13.62 -10.00 -1.45
C GLN A 15 13.72 -11.02 -0.31
N ILE A 16 12.62 -11.27 0.37
CA ILE A 16 12.50 -12.39 1.32
C ILE A 16 11.75 -13.50 0.58
N GLY A 17 12.49 -14.38 -0.07
CA GLY A 17 11.91 -15.34 -1.03
C GLY A 17 11.42 -14.64 -2.30
N ALA A 18 10.21 -14.91 -2.74
CA ALA A 18 9.57 -14.26 -3.89
C ALA A 18 8.71 -13.05 -3.49
N GLY A 19 8.49 -12.81 -2.19
CA GLY A 19 7.73 -11.68 -1.68
C GLY A 19 8.55 -10.39 -1.62
N ARG A 20 7.92 -9.28 -1.93
CA ARG A 20 8.52 -7.94 -1.89
C ARG A 20 7.76 -7.05 -0.92
N PRO A 21 8.46 -6.35 0.00
CA PRO A 21 7.83 -5.34 0.83
C PRO A 21 7.40 -4.15 -0.03
N ASP A 22 6.15 -3.73 0.12
CA ASP A 22 5.60 -2.58 -0.59
C ASP A 22 5.42 -1.41 0.36
N LEU A 23 6.54 -0.68 0.58
CA LEU A 23 6.58 0.42 1.54
C LEU A 23 5.65 1.58 1.15
N LEU A 24 5.45 1.81 -0.15
CA LEU A 24 4.57 2.88 -0.61
C LEU A 24 3.10 2.52 -0.32
N LEU A 25 2.70 1.28 -0.59
CA LEU A 25 1.39 0.76 -0.21
C LEU A 25 1.15 0.92 1.29
N LEU A 26 2.13 0.51 2.12
CA LEU A 26 2.03 0.61 3.57
C LEU A 26 1.95 2.06 4.05
N ALA A 27 2.69 2.98 3.43
CA ALA A 27 2.66 4.40 3.78
C ALA A 27 1.32 5.04 3.42
N VAL A 28 0.81 4.81 2.20
CA VAL A 28 -0.46 5.36 1.73
C VAL A 28 -1.63 4.86 2.58
N MET A 29 -1.71 3.55 2.81
CA MET A 29 -2.75 2.94 3.62
C MET A 29 -2.70 3.42 5.08
N SER A 30 -1.49 3.50 5.66
CA SER A 30 -1.32 3.96 7.04
C SER A 30 -1.70 5.43 7.19
N TRP A 31 -1.42 6.26 6.18
CA TRP A 31 -1.84 7.65 6.17
C TRP A 31 -3.36 7.79 6.16
N GLU A 32 -4.04 7.00 5.31
CA GLU A 32 -5.51 7.01 5.28
C GLU A 32 -6.10 6.55 6.61
N LEU A 33 -5.58 5.49 7.22
CA LEU A 33 -6.04 5.02 8.53
C LEU A 33 -5.82 6.03 9.67
N LEU A 34 -4.78 6.89 9.56
CA LEU A 34 -4.46 7.89 10.58
C LEU A 34 -5.27 9.18 10.43
N ARG A 35 -5.45 9.63 9.20
CA ARG A 35 -6.07 10.91 8.88
C ARG A 35 -7.53 10.77 8.48
N GLY A 36 -7.87 9.70 7.73
CA GLY A 36 -9.15 9.60 7.05
C GLY A 36 -9.34 10.75 6.06
N ARG A 37 -10.59 11.10 5.78
CA ARG A 37 -10.99 12.27 4.97
C ARG A 37 -10.51 12.24 3.51
N GLY A 38 -10.09 11.08 3.01
CA GLY A 38 -9.70 10.92 1.61
C GLY A 38 -8.32 11.50 1.25
N GLU A 39 -7.51 11.91 2.22
CA GLU A 39 -6.13 12.38 1.93
C GLU A 39 -5.26 11.26 1.33
N GLY A 40 -5.53 10.00 1.70
CA GLY A 40 -4.83 8.84 1.14
C GLY A 40 -5.00 8.70 -0.37
N TYR A 41 -6.14 9.12 -0.94
CA TYR A 41 -6.36 9.06 -2.40
C TYR A 41 -5.40 9.97 -3.16
N VAL A 42 -5.09 11.15 -2.61
CA VAL A 42 -4.12 12.09 -3.20
C VAL A 42 -2.72 11.46 -3.18
N TRP A 43 -2.33 10.86 -2.06
CA TRP A 43 -1.05 10.18 -1.92
C TRP A 43 -0.95 8.91 -2.77
N ALA A 44 -2.06 8.17 -2.91
CA ALA A 44 -2.16 7.01 -3.79
C ALA A 44 -1.94 7.41 -5.26
N PHE A 45 -2.56 8.51 -5.70
CA PHE A 45 -2.38 9.01 -7.05
C PHE A 45 -0.94 9.47 -7.32
N ILE A 46 -0.38 10.32 -6.45
CA ILE A 46 0.99 10.84 -6.60
C ILE A 46 2.02 9.71 -6.51
N GLY A 47 1.85 8.80 -5.55
CA GLY A 47 2.76 7.68 -5.36
C GLY A 47 2.67 6.66 -6.50
N GLY A 48 1.46 6.33 -6.95
CA GLY A 48 1.20 5.44 -8.07
C GLY A 48 1.76 5.99 -9.38
N LEU A 49 1.56 7.29 -9.63
CA LEU A 49 2.16 7.96 -10.79
C LEU A 49 3.68 7.86 -10.78
N GLY A 50 4.29 8.08 -9.59
CA GLY A 50 5.74 7.93 -9.43
C GLY A 50 6.23 6.51 -9.72
N LEU A 51 5.50 5.48 -9.27
CA LEU A 51 5.82 4.08 -9.56
C LEU A 51 5.65 3.76 -11.05
N ASP A 52 4.56 4.18 -11.66
CA ASP A 52 4.29 3.89 -13.08
C ASP A 52 5.34 4.51 -14.01
N LEU A 53 5.85 5.69 -13.66
CA LEU A 53 6.92 6.36 -14.43
C LEU A 53 8.27 5.62 -14.31
N ILE A 54 8.50 4.86 -13.23
CA ILE A 54 9.79 4.22 -12.96
C ILE A 54 9.74 2.72 -13.28
N SER A 55 8.57 2.07 -13.16
CA SER A 55 8.46 0.60 -13.22
C SER A 55 8.50 0.00 -14.62
N GLY A 56 8.25 0.80 -15.67
CA GLY A 56 8.16 0.28 -17.06
C GLY A 56 6.98 -0.67 -17.31
N GLY A 57 6.07 -0.79 -16.36
CA GLY A 57 4.82 -1.55 -16.49
C GLY A 57 3.72 -0.78 -17.22
N PRO A 58 2.49 -1.33 -17.27
CA PRO A 58 1.36 -0.62 -17.85
C PRO A 58 1.08 0.66 -17.07
N PHE A 59 1.05 1.79 -17.77
CA PHE A 59 0.78 3.09 -17.15
C PHE A 59 -0.62 3.10 -16.51
N GLY A 60 -0.71 3.56 -15.29
CA GLY A 60 -1.94 3.59 -14.51
C GLY A 60 -2.15 2.37 -13.59
N ALA A 61 -1.39 1.30 -13.76
CA ALA A 61 -1.58 0.08 -12.98
C ALA A 61 -1.28 0.29 -11.48
N SER A 62 -0.18 0.97 -11.15
CA SER A 62 0.15 1.28 -9.76
C SER A 62 -0.76 2.35 -9.17
N ILE A 63 -1.22 3.31 -9.98
CA ILE A 63 -2.20 4.31 -9.55
C ILE A 63 -3.49 3.61 -9.12
N LEU A 64 -4.09 2.79 -9.99
CA LEU A 64 -5.33 2.09 -9.71
C LEU A 64 -5.18 1.09 -8.55
N GLY A 65 -4.04 0.41 -8.49
CA GLY A 65 -3.72 -0.48 -7.38
C GLY A 65 -3.69 0.24 -6.04
N LEU A 66 -2.99 1.38 -5.93
CA LEU A 66 -2.93 2.17 -4.70
C LEU A 66 -4.26 2.82 -4.35
N LEU A 67 -5.05 3.24 -5.33
CA LEU A 67 -6.41 3.73 -5.09
C LEU A 67 -7.31 2.63 -4.51
N ALA A 68 -7.20 1.40 -4.99
CA ALA A 68 -7.91 0.26 -4.43
C ALA A 68 -7.48 -0.02 -2.98
N VAL A 69 -6.19 0.10 -2.66
CA VAL A 69 -5.69 -0.01 -1.28
C VAL A 69 -6.29 1.06 -0.38
N THR A 70 -6.33 2.31 -0.86
CA THR A 70 -6.89 3.43 -0.11
C THR A 70 -8.39 3.22 0.15
N LEU A 71 -9.12 2.72 -0.85
CA LEU A 71 -10.54 2.38 -0.71
C LEU A 71 -10.75 1.30 0.37
N VAL A 72 -9.91 0.25 0.39
CA VAL A 72 -9.93 -0.78 1.43
C VAL A 72 -9.65 -0.18 2.80
N ALA A 73 -8.65 0.71 2.90
CA ALA A 73 -8.29 1.37 4.15
C ALA A 73 -9.41 2.28 4.68
N ASP A 74 -10.05 3.04 3.80
CA ASP A 74 -11.18 3.91 4.13
C ASP A 74 -12.38 3.09 4.62
N TRP A 75 -12.72 2.04 3.89
CA TRP A 75 -13.85 1.16 4.25
C TRP A 75 -13.64 0.44 5.58
N LEU A 76 -12.46 -0.13 5.83
CA LEU A 76 -12.13 -0.80 7.08
C LEU A 76 -11.95 0.19 8.24
N GLY A 77 -11.40 1.37 7.96
CA GLY A 77 -11.19 2.44 8.95
C GLY A 77 -12.49 3.11 9.41
N GLY A 78 -13.53 3.07 8.58
CA GLY A 78 -14.83 3.69 8.84
C GLY A 78 -15.69 3.05 9.93
N GLY A 79 -15.22 1.98 10.62
CA GLY A 79 -15.95 1.48 11.79
C GLY A 79 -15.97 -0.01 12.06
N LEU A 80 -15.44 -0.87 11.18
CA LEU A 80 -15.47 -2.31 11.39
C LEU A 80 -14.52 -2.79 12.51
N PHE A 81 -13.38 -2.12 12.65
CA PHE A 81 -12.36 -2.49 13.63
C PHE A 81 -11.90 -1.28 14.43
N ARG A 82 -12.20 -1.26 15.72
CA ARG A 82 -11.75 -0.21 16.65
C ARG A 82 -10.33 -0.43 17.20
N ASP A 83 -9.75 -1.59 17.00
CA ASP A 83 -8.44 -1.92 17.53
C ASP A 83 -7.34 -1.36 16.64
N ARG A 84 -6.59 -0.39 17.18
CA ARG A 84 -5.48 0.29 16.50
C ARG A 84 -4.30 -0.62 16.12
N THR A 85 -4.27 -1.85 16.63
CA THR A 85 -3.22 -2.81 16.33
C THR A 85 -3.66 -3.79 15.25
N VAL A 86 -4.90 -4.25 15.30
CA VAL A 86 -5.45 -5.24 14.37
C VAL A 86 -5.80 -4.60 13.03
N LEU A 87 -6.30 -3.37 13.05
CA LEU A 87 -6.71 -2.67 11.84
C LEU A 87 -5.61 -2.53 10.77
N PRO A 88 -4.38 -2.07 11.08
CA PRO A 88 -3.31 -2.00 10.09
C PRO A 88 -2.92 -3.37 9.51
N LEU A 89 -2.96 -4.45 10.34
CA LEU A 89 -2.63 -5.79 9.89
C LEU A 89 -3.60 -6.29 8.83
N ILE A 90 -4.90 -6.22 9.12
CA ILE A 90 -5.95 -6.67 8.20
C ILE A 90 -5.95 -5.80 6.94
N THR A 91 -5.82 -4.49 7.10
CA THR A 91 -5.79 -3.56 5.96
C THR A 91 -4.59 -3.82 5.06
N ALA A 92 -3.40 -4.08 5.61
CA ALA A 92 -2.23 -4.42 4.81
C ALA A 92 -2.40 -5.73 4.05
N PHE A 93 -2.95 -6.74 4.70
CA PHE A 93 -3.20 -8.03 4.08
C PHE A 93 -4.19 -7.90 2.92
N VAL A 94 -5.39 -7.39 3.20
CA VAL A 94 -6.44 -7.21 2.19
C VAL A 94 -6.02 -6.21 1.11
N GLY A 95 -5.38 -5.11 1.52
CA GLY A 95 -4.88 -4.09 0.60
C GLY A 95 -3.83 -4.62 -0.37
N THR A 96 -2.93 -5.51 0.09
CA THR A 96 -1.95 -6.15 -0.81
C THR A 96 -2.63 -7.02 -1.85
N PHE A 97 -3.68 -7.77 -1.47
CA PHE A 97 -4.47 -8.53 -2.44
C PHE A 97 -5.22 -7.63 -3.41
N ALA A 98 -5.79 -6.52 -2.94
CA ALA A 98 -6.47 -5.55 -3.80
C ALA A 98 -5.50 -4.91 -4.81
N PHE A 99 -4.31 -4.48 -4.36
CA PHE A 99 -3.28 -3.92 -5.22
C PHE A 99 -2.87 -4.89 -6.32
N HIS A 100 -2.43 -6.09 -5.94
CA HIS A 100 -1.97 -7.09 -6.91
C HIS A 100 -3.12 -7.61 -7.77
N GLY A 101 -4.33 -7.71 -7.24
CA GLY A 101 -5.51 -8.10 -8.01
C GLY A 101 -5.80 -7.13 -9.15
N VAL A 102 -5.80 -5.82 -8.86
CA VAL A 102 -5.95 -4.77 -9.88
C VAL A 102 -4.79 -4.80 -10.88
N TYR A 103 -3.56 -4.93 -10.39
CA TYR A 103 -2.37 -4.97 -11.22
C TYR A 103 -2.38 -6.17 -12.18
N LEU A 104 -2.68 -7.38 -11.68
CA LEU A 104 -2.77 -8.60 -12.49
C LEU A 104 -3.95 -8.55 -13.48
N ALA A 105 -5.09 -7.97 -13.08
CA ALA A 105 -6.23 -7.79 -13.97
C ALA A 105 -5.85 -6.89 -15.16
N LEU A 106 -5.17 -5.78 -14.89
CA LEU A 106 -4.72 -4.87 -15.95
C LEU A 106 -3.70 -5.56 -16.88
N LEU A 107 -2.72 -6.26 -16.34
CA LEU A 107 -1.77 -7.02 -17.15
C LEU A 107 -2.47 -8.03 -18.07
N SER A 108 -3.49 -8.72 -17.55
CA SER A 108 -4.29 -9.67 -18.35
C SER A 108 -5.07 -8.98 -19.47
N ILE A 109 -5.64 -7.79 -19.22
CA ILE A 109 -6.34 -6.98 -20.23
C ILE A 109 -5.37 -6.52 -21.33
N PHE A 110 -4.12 -6.19 -20.98
CA PHE A 110 -3.08 -5.80 -21.95
C PHE A 110 -2.47 -7.01 -22.69
N GLY A 111 -3.02 -8.21 -22.52
CA GLY A 111 -2.62 -9.41 -23.28
C GLY A 111 -1.37 -10.11 -22.75
N TRP A 112 -0.94 -9.81 -21.53
CA TRP A 112 0.16 -10.53 -20.88
C TRP A 112 -0.35 -11.88 -20.39
N SER A 113 0.23 -12.97 -20.92
CA SER A 113 -0.11 -14.33 -20.46
C SER A 113 0.52 -14.60 -19.09
N ILE A 114 -0.30 -14.48 -18.04
CA ILE A 114 0.12 -14.67 -16.65
C ILE A 114 -0.60 -15.88 -16.08
N ASN A 115 0.14 -16.79 -15.45
CA ASN A 115 -0.46 -17.82 -14.63
C ASN A 115 -0.91 -17.19 -13.29
N LEU A 116 -2.21 -16.90 -13.17
CA LEU A 116 -2.78 -16.24 -12.00
C LEU A 116 -2.54 -17.02 -10.70
N LEU A 117 -2.63 -18.35 -10.73
CA LEU A 117 -2.39 -19.19 -9.56
C LEU A 117 -0.94 -19.06 -9.09
N ASP A 118 0.01 -19.17 -10.01
CA ASP A 118 1.42 -18.99 -9.69
C ASP A 118 1.72 -17.59 -9.14
N ALA A 119 1.13 -16.55 -9.73
CA ALA A 119 1.31 -15.17 -9.27
C ALA A 119 0.76 -15.00 -7.84
N VAL A 120 -0.43 -15.53 -7.55
CA VAL A 120 -1.03 -15.43 -6.22
C VAL A 120 -0.19 -16.15 -5.16
N PHE A 121 0.18 -17.40 -5.39
CA PHE A 121 0.89 -18.19 -4.37
C PHE A 121 2.37 -17.82 -4.24
N ARG A 122 3.03 -17.44 -5.32
CA ARG A 122 4.48 -17.15 -5.29
C ARG A 122 4.80 -15.69 -5.00
N VAL A 123 3.92 -14.75 -5.36
CA VAL A 123 4.20 -13.31 -5.21
C VAL A 123 3.23 -12.66 -4.24
N VAL A 124 1.92 -12.76 -4.48
CA VAL A 124 0.92 -11.99 -3.72
C VAL A 124 0.85 -12.43 -2.26
N LEU A 125 0.74 -13.73 -2.01
CA LEU A 125 0.61 -14.26 -0.66
C LEU A 125 1.84 -13.99 0.22
N PRO A 126 3.09 -14.26 -0.23
CA PRO A 126 4.28 -13.92 0.54
C PRO A 126 4.41 -12.40 0.77
N SER A 127 4.10 -11.57 -0.26
CA SER A 127 4.12 -10.12 -0.11
C SER A 127 3.07 -9.63 0.89
N ALA A 128 1.86 -10.21 0.89
CA ALA A 128 0.81 -9.86 1.83
C ALA A 128 1.19 -10.18 3.28
N LEU A 129 1.85 -11.30 3.52
CA LEU A 129 2.35 -11.67 4.86
C LEU A 129 3.46 -10.73 5.33
N ILE A 130 4.40 -10.39 4.45
CA ILE A 130 5.49 -9.45 4.75
C ILE A 130 4.90 -8.07 5.04
N ASN A 131 4.01 -7.58 4.19
CA ASN A 131 3.36 -6.28 4.35
C ASN A 131 2.51 -6.23 5.62
N MET A 132 1.82 -7.31 5.96
CA MET A 132 1.07 -7.42 7.20
C MET A 132 1.96 -7.20 8.43
N ILE A 133 3.12 -7.87 8.50
CA ILE A 133 4.06 -7.73 9.62
C ILE A 133 4.64 -6.31 9.65
N LEU A 134 5.07 -5.77 8.50
CA LEU A 134 5.66 -4.45 8.40
C LEU A 134 4.66 -3.32 8.64
N SER A 135 3.37 -3.58 8.45
CA SER A 135 2.31 -2.57 8.60
C SER A 135 2.28 -1.95 10.00
N LEU A 136 2.51 -2.74 11.04
CA LEU A 136 2.56 -2.23 12.42
C LEU A 136 3.72 -1.25 12.62
N LEU A 137 4.88 -1.56 12.06
CA LEU A 137 6.05 -0.69 12.16
C LEU A 137 5.81 0.62 11.44
N VAL A 138 5.35 0.55 10.19
CA VAL A 138 5.08 1.74 9.35
C VAL A 138 3.97 2.60 9.96
N TYR A 139 2.88 1.97 10.39
CA TYR A 139 1.76 2.67 11.04
C TYR A 139 2.19 3.38 12.32
N ARG A 140 2.94 2.72 13.20
CA ARG A 140 3.44 3.31 14.44
C ARG A 140 4.42 4.44 14.19
N LEU A 141 5.31 4.30 13.20
CA LEU A 141 6.26 5.32 12.80
C LEU A 141 5.52 6.57 12.29
N LEU A 142 4.59 6.39 11.36
CA LEU A 142 3.78 7.51 10.83
C LEU A 142 2.90 8.15 11.91
N ALA A 143 2.32 7.37 12.80
CA ALA A 143 1.56 7.89 13.93
C ALA A 143 2.43 8.71 14.90
N ALA A 144 3.69 8.29 15.12
CA ALA A 144 4.63 9.05 15.95
C ALA A 144 5.05 10.36 15.27
N LEU A 145 5.32 10.33 13.97
CA LEU A 145 5.65 11.52 13.19
C LEU A 145 4.47 12.50 13.14
N HIS A 146 3.26 11.99 12.92
CA HIS A 146 2.05 12.81 12.89
C HIS A 146 1.81 13.53 14.23
N ARG A 147 1.99 12.85 15.36
CA ARG A 147 1.87 13.46 16.69
C ARG A 147 2.91 14.56 16.95
N ARG A 148 4.12 14.44 16.37
CA ARG A 148 5.16 15.47 16.50
C ARG A 148 4.89 16.68 15.61
N ALA A 149 4.27 16.47 14.46
CA ALA A 149 3.98 17.52 13.47
C ALA A 149 2.72 18.32 13.83
N THR A 150 1.84 17.81 14.70
CA THR A 150 0.64 18.52 15.16
C THR A 150 0.82 18.80 16.66
N PRO A 151 1.42 19.93 17.05
CA PRO A 151 1.44 20.34 18.45
C PRO A 151 0.00 20.52 18.92
N SER A 152 -0.36 19.89 20.04
CA SER A 152 -1.63 20.08 20.74
C SER A 152 -1.66 21.49 21.34
N GLY A 153 -2.12 22.45 20.56
CA GLY A 153 -2.16 23.83 21.00
C GLY A 153 -2.83 24.75 19.98
N PHE A 154 -4.13 24.54 19.76
CA PHE A 154 -5.07 25.59 19.43
C PHE A 154 -6.49 24.98 19.55
N SER A 155 -6.99 24.96 20.78
CA SER A 155 -8.43 24.89 21.03
C SER A 155 -9.00 26.30 20.81
N TRP A 156 -9.81 26.48 19.82
CA TRP A 156 -10.79 27.53 19.73
C TRP A 156 -12.15 26.90 19.93
#